data_6edd1fbf9622f1e5319072b46cfb0f7c
#
_entry.id   6edd1fbf9622f1e5319072b46cfb0f7c
#
_cell.length_a   1.000
_cell.length_b   1.000
_cell.length_c   1.000
_cell.angle_alpha   90.00
_cell.angle_beta   90.00
_cell.angle_gamma   90.00
#
_symmetry.space_group_name_H-M   'P 1'
#
loop_
_entity.id
_entity.type
_entity.pdbx_description
1 polymer ?
#
loop_
_entity_poly.entity_id
_entity_poly.type
_entity_poly.pdbx_seq_one_letter_code
_entity_poly.pdbx_strand_id
1 'polypeptide(L)'
;MFLRFPGGLVKALTFSYDDGVEQDMRLVKLMDEHGMKGTFNLNSGQFTPEGFAFAPGTIHRRMTLAQNKALFTGRHEVAVHCLTHAYLPDISQERMVYEIVKDRENLEREFGGIVRGMAYPYGAVDDATVEAVRCCGIRYARTTRSTHAFRIPQDWLRLDPTCHHDDPLLMDLADRFVEARNFNEVKLFYLWGHAYEFEANNNWQVIQRFMDRLAGRDDIWYATNIEICDYVLAWKQVYASVDGRRLHNPTSFTLWFEEGGQVRALAPGETLAL
;
A
#
# COMPACT_ATOMS: atom_id res chain seq x y z
N MET A 1 14.58 -20.99 -8.17
CA MET A 1 14.37 -20.36 -6.85
C MET A 1 13.38 -19.23 -7.00
N PHE A 2 12.34 -19.19 -6.17
CA PHE A 2 11.22 -18.24 -6.28
C PHE A 2 10.96 -17.58 -4.94
N LEU A 3 10.76 -16.25 -4.95
CA LEU A 3 10.31 -15.50 -3.76
C LEU A 3 9.03 -16.12 -3.18
N ARG A 4 8.96 -16.15 -1.85
CA ARG A 4 7.72 -16.36 -1.08
C ARG A 4 7.57 -15.22 -0.08
N PHE A 5 6.33 -14.85 0.22
CA PHE A 5 6.02 -13.90 1.28
C PHE A 5 6.25 -14.51 2.67
N PRO A 6 6.24 -13.73 3.76
CA PRO A 6 6.43 -14.23 5.11
C PRO A 6 5.58 -15.46 5.41
N GLY A 7 6.20 -16.48 6.03
CA GLY A 7 5.56 -17.77 6.26
C GLY A 7 5.52 -18.70 5.05
N GLY A 8 6.18 -18.34 3.92
CA GLY A 8 6.16 -19.14 2.70
C GLY A 8 4.95 -18.90 1.82
N LEU A 9 4.18 -17.84 2.08
CA LEU A 9 2.94 -17.53 1.38
C LEU A 9 3.19 -17.11 -0.08
N VAL A 10 2.21 -17.37 -0.94
CA VAL A 10 2.29 -17.07 -2.37
C VAL A 10 1.50 -15.84 -2.79
N LYS A 11 0.65 -15.34 -1.90
CA LYS A 11 -0.26 -14.21 -2.16
C LYS A 11 -0.10 -13.13 -1.11
N ALA A 12 -0.25 -11.87 -1.51
CA ALA A 12 -0.42 -10.74 -0.62
C ALA A 12 -1.61 -9.88 -1.05
N LEU A 13 -2.32 -9.33 -0.07
CA LEU A 13 -3.40 -8.39 -0.27
C LEU A 13 -3.08 -7.10 0.45
N THR A 14 -3.22 -5.97 -0.24
CA THR A 14 -3.08 -4.63 0.33
C THR A 14 -4.19 -3.70 -0.12
N PHE A 15 -4.44 -2.69 0.69
CA PHE A 15 -5.40 -1.63 0.43
C PHE A 15 -4.70 -0.28 0.47
N SER A 16 -5.15 0.67 -0.36
CA SER A 16 -4.65 2.04 -0.36
C SER A 16 -5.80 3.01 -0.51
N TYR A 17 -6.09 3.77 0.54
CA TYR A 17 -7.20 4.72 0.56
C TYR A 17 -6.71 6.14 0.78
N ASP A 18 -7.37 7.10 0.12
CA ASP A 18 -6.89 8.47 0.02
C ASP A 18 -7.73 9.44 0.85
N ASP A 19 -7.14 10.63 1.08
CA ASP A 19 -7.76 11.85 1.58
C ASP A 19 -7.93 11.98 3.09
N GLY A 20 -7.93 10.91 3.87
CA GLY A 20 -8.14 10.98 5.31
C GLY A 20 -9.53 11.51 5.68
N VAL A 21 -10.57 10.83 5.19
CA VAL A 21 -11.97 11.23 5.35
C VAL A 21 -12.66 10.52 6.51
N GLU A 22 -13.76 11.09 7.03
CA GLU A 22 -14.51 10.49 8.16
C GLU A 22 -14.99 9.06 7.87
N GLN A 23 -15.26 8.75 6.61
CA GLN A 23 -15.67 7.42 6.17
C GLN A 23 -14.56 6.36 6.36
N ASP A 24 -13.29 6.76 6.48
CA ASP A 24 -12.19 5.85 6.79
C ASP A 24 -12.37 5.17 8.15
N MET A 25 -13.07 5.80 9.11
CA MET A 25 -13.37 5.18 10.41
C MET A 25 -14.17 3.87 10.25
N ARG A 26 -15.17 3.88 9.35
CA ARG A 26 -15.95 2.67 9.05
C ARG A 26 -15.12 1.65 8.27
N LEU A 27 -14.30 2.10 7.33
CA LEU A 27 -13.46 1.23 6.52
C LEU A 27 -12.39 0.53 7.37
N VAL A 28 -11.71 1.26 8.25
CA VAL A 28 -10.72 0.71 9.20
C VAL A 28 -11.37 -0.33 10.10
N LYS A 29 -12.55 -0.02 10.65
CA LYS A 29 -13.30 -1.00 11.47
C LYS A 29 -13.59 -2.29 10.70
N LEU A 30 -14.04 -2.20 9.44
CA LEU A 30 -14.26 -3.38 8.60
C LEU A 30 -12.95 -4.16 8.35
N MET A 31 -11.84 -3.45 8.04
CA MET A 31 -10.53 -4.10 7.87
C MET A 31 -10.08 -4.84 9.13
N ASP A 32 -10.25 -4.22 10.29
CA ASP A 32 -9.86 -4.81 11.58
C ASP A 32 -10.69 -6.05 11.91
N GLU A 33 -12.00 -6.02 11.70
CA GLU A 33 -12.90 -7.14 11.87
C GLU A 33 -12.54 -8.34 10.98
N HIS A 34 -11.96 -8.08 9.80
CA HIS A 34 -11.51 -9.12 8.85
C HIS A 34 -10.01 -9.46 8.99
N GLY A 35 -9.31 -8.91 9.98
CA GLY A 35 -7.87 -9.15 10.18
C GLY A 35 -6.97 -8.55 9.10
N MET A 36 -7.47 -7.60 8.31
CA MET A 36 -6.77 -6.98 7.19
C MET A 36 -6.02 -5.72 7.61
N LYS A 37 -5.04 -5.30 6.80
CA LYS A 37 -4.29 -4.05 6.93
C LYS A 37 -4.46 -3.21 5.69
N GLY A 38 -4.34 -1.89 5.84
CA GLY A 38 -4.37 -0.94 4.73
C GLY A 38 -3.39 0.19 4.91
N THR A 39 -3.18 0.95 3.85
CA THR A 39 -2.41 2.19 3.80
C THR A 39 -3.38 3.33 3.56
N PHE A 40 -3.22 4.41 4.34
CA PHE A 40 -4.05 5.61 4.23
C PHE A 40 -3.16 6.79 3.86
N ASN A 41 -3.43 7.36 2.68
CA ASN A 41 -2.64 8.44 2.11
C ASN A 41 -3.27 9.77 2.52
N LEU A 42 -2.58 10.52 3.38
CA LEU A 42 -3.13 11.70 4.04
C LEU A 42 -2.51 12.99 3.48
N ASN A 43 -3.32 14.04 3.43
CA ASN A 43 -2.87 15.40 3.11
C ASN A 43 -2.82 16.21 4.41
N SER A 44 -1.66 16.32 5.02
CA SER A 44 -1.55 16.97 6.34
C SER A 44 -1.89 18.47 6.34
N GLY A 45 -1.82 19.13 5.20
CA GLY A 45 -2.24 20.51 5.03
C GLY A 45 -3.76 20.71 4.80
N GLN A 46 -4.51 19.62 4.71
CA GLN A 46 -5.95 19.60 4.43
C GLN A 46 -6.79 19.02 5.59
N PHE A 47 -6.18 18.74 6.73
CA PHE A 47 -6.95 18.31 7.91
C PHE A 47 -7.98 19.37 8.28
N THR A 48 -9.21 18.92 8.56
CA THR A 48 -10.27 19.81 9.00
C THR A 48 -9.91 20.44 10.35
N PRO A 49 -10.11 21.75 10.54
CA PRO A 49 -9.91 22.38 11.84
C PRO A 49 -10.81 21.78 12.93
N GLU A 50 -10.29 21.67 14.16
CA GLU A 50 -11.09 21.19 15.29
C GLU A 50 -12.32 22.05 15.51
N GLY A 51 -13.47 21.38 15.70
CA GLY A 51 -14.76 22.06 15.90
C GLY A 51 -15.43 22.56 14.61
N PHE A 52 -14.85 22.32 13.44
CA PHE A 52 -15.50 22.64 12.17
C PHE A 52 -16.71 21.74 11.93
N ALA A 53 -17.84 22.35 11.54
CA ALA A 53 -19.05 21.60 11.18
C ALA A 53 -19.27 21.67 9.66
N PHE A 54 -19.32 20.51 9.03
CA PHE A 54 -19.68 20.40 7.61
C PHE A 54 -21.16 20.77 7.38
N ALA A 55 -21.46 21.35 6.24
CA ALA A 55 -22.83 21.59 5.83
C ALA A 55 -23.59 20.24 5.70
N PRO A 56 -24.91 20.21 6.01
CA PRO A 56 -25.72 19.02 5.81
C PRO A 56 -25.62 18.48 4.37
N GLY A 57 -25.39 17.18 4.22
CA GLY A 57 -25.26 16.53 2.91
C GLY A 57 -23.84 16.56 2.30
N THR A 58 -22.86 17.17 2.95
CA THR A 58 -21.46 17.09 2.51
C THR A 58 -20.98 15.64 2.61
N ILE A 59 -20.57 15.07 1.49
CA ILE A 59 -20.05 13.67 1.43
C ILE A 59 -18.57 13.62 1.76
N HIS A 60 -17.74 14.37 1.03
CA HIS A 60 -16.29 14.41 1.24
C HIS A 60 -15.95 15.24 2.49
N ARG A 61 -15.77 14.57 3.62
CA ARG A 61 -15.50 15.18 4.92
C ARG A 61 -14.13 14.72 5.41
N ARG A 62 -13.13 15.59 5.31
CA ARG A 62 -11.78 15.30 5.85
C ARG A 62 -11.81 15.29 7.37
N MET A 63 -11.11 14.33 7.95
CA MET A 63 -10.94 14.24 9.41
C MET A 63 -10.09 15.39 9.97
N THR A 64 -10.34 15.72 11.23
CA THR A 64 -9.41 16.56 12.02
C THR A 64 -8.12 15.79 12.32
N LEU A 65 -7.07 16.49 12.74
CA LEU A 65 -5.83 15.83 13.20
C LEU A 65 -6.10 14.87 14.37
N ALA A 66 -6.94 15.28 15.34
CA ALA A 66 -7.28 14.43 16.49
C ALA A 66 -8.00 13.13 16.06
N GLN A 67 -8.93 13.21 15.12
CA GLN A 67 -9.63 12.04 14.56
C GLN A 67 -8.64 11.09 13.85
N ASN A 68 -7.76 11.62 13.00
CA ASN A 68 -6.73 10.83 12.33
C ASN A 68 -5.80 10.13 13.33
N LYS A 69 -5.34 10.85 14.36
CA LYS A 69 -4.46 10.27 15.41
C LYS A 69 -5.15 9.18 16.23
N ALA A 70 -6.44 9.34 16.49
CA ALA A 70 -7.23 8.32 17.20
C ALA A 70 -7.45 7.07 16.34
N LEU A 71 -7.56 7.22 15.01
CA LEU A 71 -7.80 6.13 14.08
C LEU A 71 -6.52 5.35 13.73
N PHE A 72 -5.42 6.05 13.44
CA PHE A 72 -4.19 5.44 12.93
C PHE A 72 -3.15 5.26 14.05
N THR A 73 -3.26 4.17 14.81
CA THR A 73 -2.42 3.85 15.98
C THR A 73 -1.28 2.86 15.69
N GLY A 74 -0.90 2.69 14.41
CA GLY A 74 0.25 1.88 13.99
C GLY A 74 -0.08 0.50 13.40
N ARG A 75 -1.36 0.08 13.38
CA ARG A 75 -1.77 -1.15 12.67
C ARG A 75 -1.83 -0.94 11.16
N HIS A 76 -2.37 0.18 10.74
CA HIS A 76 -2.43 0.63 9.36
C HIS A 76 -1.29 1.61 9.07
N GLU A 77 -0.84 1.63 7.83
CA GLU A 77 0.18 2.56 7.38
C GLU A 77 -0.44 3.94 7.11
N VAL A 78 0.23 4.99 7.55
CA VAL A 78 0.01 6.37 7.11
C VAL A 78 1.05 6.71 6.05
N ALA A 79 0.62 7.23 4.91
CA ALA A 79 1.46 7.59 3.77
C ALA A 79 1.15 9.00 3.26
N VAL A 80 2.07 9.56 2.47
CA VAL A 80 1.98 10.90 1.89
C VAL A 80 0.94 10.95 0.77
N HIS A 81 0.14 12.04 0.75
CA HIS A 81 -0.71 12.38 -0.38
C HIS A 81 -0.55 13.84 -0.84
N CYS A 82 0.66 14.40 -0.65
CA CYS A 82 1.02 15.80 -0.77
C CYS A 82 0.32 16.72 0.26
N LEU A 83 0.99 17.77 0.65
CA LEU A 83 0.54 18.70 1.68
C LEU A 83 -0.85 19.27 1.38
N THR A 84 -1.07 19.71 0.13
CA THR A 84 -2.30 20.41 -0.29
C THR A 84 -3.04 19.68 -1.43
N HIS A 85 -2.75 18.39 -1.66
CA HIS A 85 -3.31 17.62 -2.78
C HIS A 85 -3.01 18.25 -4.15
N ALA A 86 -1.77 18.76 -4.33
CA ALA A 86 -1.37 19.47 -5.53
C ALA A 86 -1.26 18.54 -6.75
N TYR A 87 -1.63 19.03 -7.94
CA TYR A 87 -1.36 18.34 -9.21
C TYR A 87 0.12 18.52 -9.58
N LEU A 88 0.94 17.52 -9.24
CA LEU A 88 2.41 17.65 -9.26
C LEU A 88 2.99 18.00 -10.64
N PRO A 89 2.56 17.41 -11.77
CA PRO A 89 3.16 17.73 -13.07
C PRO A 89 3.05 19.19 -13.51
N ASP A 90 2.12 19.98 -12.95
CA ASP A 90 1.88 21.37 -13.33
C ASP A 90 2.59 22.40 -12.43
N ILE A 91 3.35 21.94 -11.43
CA ILE A 91 4.06 22.83 -10.52
C ILE A 91 5.59 22.70 -10.66
N SER A 92 6.35 23.69 -10.18
CA SER A 92 7.81 23.64 -10.25
C SER A 92 8.38 22.52 -9.37
N GLN A 93 9.58 22.06 -9.70
CA GLN A 93 10.24 20.98 -8.97
C GLN A 93 10.44 21.34 -7.49
N GLU A 94 10.79 22.58 -7.17
CA GLU A 94 10.93 23.06 -5.79
C GLU A 94 9.60 22.96 -5.05
N ARG A 95 8.48 23.27 -5.72
CA ARG A 95 7.14 23.15 -5.14
C ARG A 95 6.76 21.69 -4.97
N MET A 96 7.07 20.78 -5.91
CA MET A 96 6.87 19.34 -5.75
C MET A 96 7.57 18.83 -4.49
N VAL A 97 8.86 19.15 -4.33
CA VAL A 97 9.66 18.76 -3.16
C VAL A 97 9.03 19.30 -1.87
N TYR A 98 8.59 20.57 -1.86
CA TYR A 98 7.94 21.15 -0.70
C TYR A 98 6.63 20.42 -0.34
N GLU A 99 5.77 20.15 -1.31
CA GLU A 99 4.50 19.42 -1.11
C GLU A 99 4.73 18.03 -0.50
N ILE A 100 5.75 17.30 -0.96
CA ILE A 100 6.04 15.96 -0.50
C ILE A 100 6.75 15.96 0.85
N VAL A 101 7.84 16.75 0.98
CA VAL A 101 8.66 16.74 2.20
C VAL A 101 7.91 17.35 3.38
N LYS A 102 7.14 18.44 3.14
CA LYS A 102 6.38 19.08 4.22
C LYS A 102 5.23 18.21 4.71
N ASP A 103 4.56 17.51 3.82
CA ASP A 103 3.54 16.53 4.18
C ASP A 103 4.16 15.39 4.99
N ARG A 104 5.24 14.79 4.49
CA ARG A 104 6.01 13.75 5.15
C ARG A 104 6.47 14.16 6.56
N GLU A 105 7.08 15.34 6.70
CA GLU A 105 7.54 15.88 8.00
C GLU A 105 6.38 16.00 8.99
N ASN A 106 5.24 16.53 8.54
CA ASN A 106 4.06 16.67 9.37
C ASN A 106 3.54 15.29 9.83
N LEU A 107 3.40 14.34 8.89
CA LEU A 107 2.91 12.99 9.21
C LEU A 107 3.87 12.23 10.15
N GLU A 108 5.18 12.32 9.93
CA GLU A 108 6.19 11.72 10.82
C GLU A 108 6.12 12.30 12.24
N ARG A 109 5.93 13.63 12.36
CA ARG A 109 5.79 14.30 13.66
C ARG A 109 4.52 13.87 14.39
N GLU A 110 3.39 13.75 13.69
CA GLU A 110 2.08 13.51 14.31
C GLU A 110 1.80 12.03 14.60
N PHE A 111 2.29 11.11 13.75
CA PHE A 111 2.00 9.67 13.87
C PHE A 111 3.19 8.85 14.37
N GLY A 112 4.38 9.44 14.41
CA GLY A 112 5.61 8.74 14.74
C GLY A 112 6.10 7.84 13.59
N GLY A 113 7.33 7.36 13.68
CA GLY A 113 7.91 6.51 12.64
C GLY A 113 8.48 7.27 11.45
N ILE A 114 8.83 6.54 10.40
CA ILE A 114 9.40 7.08 9.16
C ILE A 114 8.43 6.80 8.02
N VAL A 115 7.83 7.86 7.45
CA VAL A 115 6.88 7.76 6.35
C VAL A 115 7.66 7.69 5.02
N ARG A 116 7.46 6.61 4.26
CA ARG A 116 8.19 6.36 3.01
C ARG A 116 7.30 5.96 1.84
N GLY A 117 6.00 5.91 2.08
CA GLY A 117 4.98 5.62 1.08
C GLY A 117 4.26 6.86 0.60
N MET A 118 3.72 6.79 -0.60
CA MET A 118 2.95 7.88 -1.20
C MET A 118 1.87 7.35 -2.16
N ALA A 119 0.80 8.13 -2.33
CA ALA A 119 -0.07 8.07 -3.51
C ALA A 119 -0.02 9.42 -4.22
N TYR A 120 0.07 9.40 -5.56
CA TYR A 120 0.02 10.61 -6.35
C TYR A 120 -1.38 11.21 -6.35
N PRO A 121 -1.57 12.50 -5.98
CA PRO A 121 -2.84 13.18 -6.21
C PRO A 121 -3.28 13.02 -7.68
N TYR A 122 -4.55 12.67 -7.89
CA TYR A 122 -5.13 12.38 -9.23
C TYR A 122 -4.46 11.21 -9.98
N GLY A 123 -3.49 10.52 -9.39
CA GLY A 123 -2.64 9.54 -10.08
C GLY A 123 -1.68 10.15 -11.11
N ALA A 124 -1.54 11.47 -11.10
CA ALA A 124 -0.76 12.22 -12.09
C ALA A 124 0.75 12.10 -11.83
N VAL A 125 1.48 11.60 -12.82
CA VAL A 125 2.91 11.33 -12.72
C VAL A 125 3.59 11.42 -14.08
N ASP A 126 4.72 12.09 -14.14
CA ASP A 126 5.69 12.10 -15.24
C ASP A 126 7.11 11.79 -14.71
N ASP A 127 8.11 11.84 -15.58
CA ASP A 127 9.51 11.53 -15.20
C ASP A 127 10.07 12.55 -14.22
N ALA A 128 9.71 13.83 -14.34
CA ALA A 128 10.17 14.88 -13.43
C ALA A 128 9.56 14.69 -12.03
N THR A 129 8.28 14.34 -11.97
CA THR A 129 7.59 14.02 -10.72
C THR A 129 8.22 12.81 -10.02
N VAL A 130 8.53 11.74 -10.76
CA VAL A 130 9.20 10.55 -10.20
C VAL A 130 10.55 10.89 -9.61
N GLU A 131 11.33 11.75 -10.28
CA GLU A 131 12.64 12.15 -9.78
C GLU A 131 12.51 13.00 -8.49
N ALA A 132 11.56 13.93 -8.44
CA ALA A 132 11.26 14.69 -7.23
C ALA A 132 10.88 13.77 -6.06
N VAL A 133 9.97 12.81 -6.29
CA VAL A 133 9.52 11.82 -5.30
C VAL A 133 10.70 10.97 -4.79
N ARG A 134 11.60 10.54 -5.69
CA ARG A 134 12.81 9.79 -5.36
C ARG A 134 13.74 10.59 -4.44
N CYS A 135 13.99 11.88 -4.79
CA CYS A 135 14.82 12.79 -3.99
C CYS A 135 14.23 13.05 -2.59
N CYS A 136 12.90 12.98 -2.43
CA CYS A 136 12.22 13.12 -1.15
C CYS A 136 12.28 11.85 -0.26
N GLY A 137 12.97 10.78 -0.68
CA GLY A 137 13.16 9.56 0.10
C GLY A 137 11.93 8.64 0.14
N ILE A 138 11.00 8.81 -0.78
CA ILE A 138 9.84 7.92 -0.96
C ILE A 138 10.28 6.61 -1.60
N ARG A 139 9.76 5.48 -1.10
CA ARG A 139 10.13 4.13 -1.56
C ARG A 139 9.15 3.55 -2.55
N TYR A 140 7.87 3.89 -2.43
CA TYR A 140 6.83 3.56 -3.40
C TYR A 140 5.85 4.73 -3.56
N ALA A 141 5.29 4.86 -4.75
CA ALA A 141 4.27 5.86 -5.03
C ALA A 141 3.20 5.26 -5.97
N ARG A 142 1.95 5.21 -5.50
CA ARG A 142 0.81 4.61 -6.21
C ARG A 142 0.24 5.57 -7.25
N THR A 143 -0.02 5.01 -8.44
CA THR A 143 -0.82 5.63 -9.52
C THR A 143 -2.28 5.18 -9.44
N THR A 144 -3.11 5.61 -10.40
CA THR A 144 -4.52 5.20 -10.48
C THR A 144 -4.81 4.20 -11.61
N ARG A 145 -3.78 3.76 -12.35
CA ARG A 145 -3.94 2.91 -13.53
C ARG A 145 -4.21 1.47 -13.13
N SER A 146 -5.45 0.99 -13.30
CA SER A 146 -5.82 -0.41 -13.08
C SER A 146 -5.09 -1.33 -14.04
N THR A 147 -4.43 -2.36 -13.51
CA THR A 147 -3.71 -3.37 -14.29
C THR A 147 -4.53 -4.62 -14.55
N HIS A 148 -5.53 -4.91 -13.72
CA HIS A 148 -6.28 -6.17 -13.65
C HIS A 148 -5.37 -7.40 -13.55
N ALA A 149 -4.18 -7.23 -12.99
CA ALA A 149 -3.15 -8.25 -12.84
C ALA A 149 -2.65 -8.31 -11.39
N PHE A 150 -2.01 -9.42 -11.04
CA PHE A 150 -1.51 -9.69 -9.69
C PHE A 150 0.02 -9.74 -9.64
N ARG A 151 0.69 -9.00 -10.51
CA ARG A 151 2.15 -9.00 -10.58
C ARG A 151 2.75 -8.07 -9.52
N ILE A 152 3.91 -8.46 -9.03
CA ILE A 152 4.75 -7.53 -8.25
C ILE A 152 5.24 -6.42 -9.19
N PRO A 153 5.16 -5.13 -8.75
CA PRO A 153 5.55 -4.00 -9.57
C PRO A 153 7.05 -4.04 -9.93
N GLN A 154 7.38 -3.61 -11.14
CA GLN A 154 8.76 -3.43 -11.59
C GLN A 154 9.30 -2.07 -11.14
N ASP A 155 8.48 -1.03 -11.21
CA ASP A 155 8.78 0.33 -10.75
C ASP A 155 7.90 0.69 -9.55
N TRP A 156 8.53 0.77 -8.38
CA TRP A 156 7.84 1.11 -7.14
C TRP A 156 7.41 2.58 -7.06
N LEU A 157 8.04 3.46 -7.84
CA LEU A 157 7.62 4.87 -7.93
C LEU A 157 6.54 5.11 -8.99
N ARG A 158 6.14 4.07 -9.73
CA ARG A 158 4.95 4.01 -10.58
C ARG A 158 4.16 2.74 -10.26
N LEU A 159 3.75 2.62 -9.00
CA LEU A 159 3.05 1.45 -8.48
C LEU A 159 1.59 1.48 -8.95
N ASP A 160 1.32 0.73 -10.01
CA ASP A 160 -0.03 0.59 -10.55
C ASP A 160 -0.83 -0.44 -9.74
N PRO A 161 -2.05 -0.11 -9.29
CA PRO A 161 -2.91 -1.03 -8.55
C PRO A 161 -3.51 -2.14 -9.42
N THR A 162 -4.03 -3.20 -8.77
CA THR A 162 -4.85 -4.19 -9.47
C THR A 162 -6.11 -3.55 -10.02
N CYS A 163 -6.87 -2.85 -9.19
CA CYS A 163 -8.06 -2.10 -9.61
C CYS A 163 -8.49 -1.08 -8.54
N HIS A 164 -9.40 -0.18 -8.93
CA HIS A 164 -10.20 0.63 -8.04
C HIS A 164 -11.31 -0.21 -7.39
N HIS A 165 -11.83 0.18 -6.23
CA HIS A 165 -12.90 -0.58 -5.56
C HIS A 165 -14.25 -0.54 -6.30
N ASP A 166 -14.46 0.46 -7.16
CA ASP A 166 -15.65 0.54 -8.04
C ASP A 166 -15.46 -0.14 -9.40
N ASP A 167 -14.32 -0.83 -9.61
CA ASP A 167 -14.09 -1.55 -10.86
C ASP A 167 -15.15 -2.65 -11.04
N PRO A 168 -15.85 -2.70 -12.19
CA PRO A 168 -16.89 -3.70 -12.42
C PRO A 168 -16.37 -5.16 -12.36
N LEU A 169 -15.06 -5.35 -12.54
CA LEU A 169 -14.40 -6.65 -12.45
C LEU A 169 -13.92 -7.01 -11.05
N LEU A 170 -14.16 -6.17 -10.02
CA LEU A 170 -13.61 -6.35 -8.68
C LEU A 170 -13.83 -7.76 -8.13
N MET A 171 -15.04 -8.28 -8.18
CA MET A 171 -15.35 -9.61 -7.63
C MET A 171 -14.80 -10.74 -8.50
N ASP A 172 -14.80 -10.60 -9.82
CA ASP A 172 -14.16 -11.55 -10.73
C ASP A 172 -12.64 -11.62 -10.48
N LEU A 173 -12.01 -10.45 -10.29
CA LEU A 173 -10.60 -10.37 -9.92
C LEU A 173 -10.34 -11.01 -8.54
N ALA A 174 -11.22 -10.82 -7.56
CA ALA A 174 -11.10 -11.47 -6.25
C ALA A 174 -11.16 -13.00 -6.37
N ASP A 175 -12.10 -13.53 -7.15
CA ASP A 175 -12.23 -14.96 -7.40
C ASP A 175 -11.00 -15.52 -8.13
N ARG A 176 -10.55 -14.87 -9.20
CA ARG A 176 -9.34 -15.24 -9.93
C ARG A 176 -8.08 -15.22 -9.04
N PHE A 177 -7.98 -14.25 -8.12
CA PHE A 177 -6.87 -14.19 -7.17
C PHE A 177 -6.90 -15.35 -6.18
N VAL A 178 -8.07 -15.67 -5.64
CA VAL A 178 -8.25 -16.83 -4.74
C VAL A 178 -7.88 -18.14 -5.45
N GLU A 179 -8.32 -18.31 -6.70
CA GLU A 179 -8.12 -19.52 -7.49
C GLU A 179 -6.74 -19.65 -8.12
N ALA A 180 -5.96 -18.56 -8.14
CA ALA A 180 -4.63 -18.58 -8.75
C ALA A 180 -3.73 -19.67 -8.13
N ARG A 181 -3.17 -20.52 -8.98
CA ARG A 181 -2.34 -21.69 -8.62
C ARG A 181 -0.93 -21.64 -9.23
N ASN A 182 -0.49 -20.49 -9.74
CA ASN A 182 0.85 -20.37 -10.28
C ASN A 182 1.86 -20.22 -9.13
N PHE A 183 2.70 -21.20 -8.95
CA PHE A 183 3.65 -21.28 -7.84
C PHE A 183 5.04 -20.69 -8.16
N ASN A 184 5.32 -20.29 -9.40
CA ASN A 184 6.62 -19.73 -9.79
C ASN A 184 6.76 -18.26 -9.45
N GLU A 185 5.64 -17.53 -9.25
CA GLU A 185 5.63 -16.12 -8.91
C GLU A 185 4.61 -15.84 -7.79
N VAL A 186 5.00 -15.00 -6.84
CA VAL A 186 4.04 -14.48 -5.85
C VAL A 186 3.04 -13.55 -6.53
N LYS A 187 1.85 -13.44 -5.94
CA LYS A 187 0.74 -12.63 -6.44
C LYS A 187 0.41 -11.52 -5.45
N LEU A 188 0.20 -10.31 -5.95
CA LEU A 188 -0.24 -9.15 -5.19
C LEU A 188 -1.60 -8.71 -5.70
N PHE A 189 -2.62 -8.67 -4.82
CA PHE A 189 -3.84 -7.92 -5.06
C PHE A 189 -3.69 -6.55 -4.39
N TYR A 190 -3.73 -5.50 -5.18
CA TYR A 190 -3.62 -4.13 -4.72
C TYR A 190 -4.93 -3.37 -5.03
N LEU A 191 -5.78 -3.19 -4.02
CA LEU A 191 -7.02 -2.45 -4.12
C LEU A 191 -6.83 -1.00 -3.68
N TRP A 192 -7.44 -0.04 -4.40
CA TRP A 192 -7.40 1.36 -3.99
C TRP A 192 -8.75 2.04 -4.15
N GLY A 193 -8.90 3.24 -3.57
CA GLY A 193 -10.07 4.10 -3.70
C GLY A 193 -10.13 5.19 -2.65
N HIS A 194 -11.33 5.78 -2.50
CA HIS A 194 -11.64 6.77 -1.48
C HIS A 194 -12.85 6.29 -0.68
N ALA A 195 -12.76 6.26 0.64
CA ALA A 195 -13.86 5.69 1.46
C ALA A 195 -15.16 6.51 1.38
N TYR A 196 -15.09 7.81 1.07
CA TYR A 196 -16.30 8.63 0.88
C TYR A 196 -17.17 8.19 -0.30
N GLU A 197 -16.60 7.51 -1.29
CA GLU A 197 -17.33 7.03 -2.48
C GLU A 197 -18.35 5.96 -2.10
N PHE A 198 -18.09 5.15 -1.07
CA PHE A 198 -19.07 4.17 -0.58
C PHE A 198 -20.30 4.86 0.02
N GLU A 199 -20.16 6.02 0.66
CA GLU A 199 -21.28 6.82 1.15
C GLU A 199 -21.98 7.52 -0.01
N ALA A 200 -21.22 8.12 -0.93
CA ALA A 200 -21.78 8.80 -2.11
C ALA A 200 -22.64 7.89 -2.96
N ASN A 201 -22.18 6.66 -3.20
CA ASN A 201 -22.83 5.66 -4.04
C ASN A 201 -23.78 4.75 -3.25
N ASN A 202 -23.88 4.92 -1.93
CA ASN A 202 -24.66 4.04 -1.03
C ASN A 202 -24.34 2.56 -1.24
N ASN A 203 -23.07 2.18 -1.39
CA ASN A 203 -22.62 0.86 -1.83
C ASN A 203 -21.58 0.20 -0.92
N TRP A 204 -21.57 0.47 0.40
CA TRP A 204 -20.66 -0.15 1.38
C TRP A 204 -20.62 -1.68 1.29
N GLN A 205 -21.67 -2.32 0.81
CA GLN A 205 -21.72 -3.76 0.59
C GLN A 205 -20.70 -4.26 -0.45
N VAL A 206 -20.18 -3.40 -1.32
CA VAL A 206 -19.16 -3.77 -2.31
C VAL A 206 -17.87 -4.15 -1.60
N ILE A 207 -17.35 -3.25 -0.76
CA ILE A 207 -16.10 -3.53 -0.03
C ILE A 207 -16.27 -4.62 1.02
N GLN A 208 -17.45 -4.72 1.66
CA GLN A 208 -17.75 -5.77 2.62
C GLN A 208 -17.69 -7.15 1.95
N ARG A 209 -18.37 -7.35 0.82
CA ARG A 209 -18.31 -8.61 0.06
C ARG A 209 -16.90 -8.97 -0.39
N PHE A 210 -16.13 -7.97 -0.81
CA PHE A 210 -14.74 -8.18 -1.19
C PHE A 210 -13.90 -8.67 0.00
N MET A 211 -14.05 -8.04 1.17
CA MET A 211 -13.35 -8.46 2.39
C MET A 211 -13.82 -9.84 2.86
N ASP A 212 -15.13 -10.11 2.88
CA ASP A 212 -15.70 -11.42 3.24
C ASP A 212 -15.12 -12.54 2.36
N ARG A 213 -14.93 -12.26 1.05
CA ARG A 213 -14.39 -13.24 0.09
C ARG A 213 -12.94 -13.58 0.32
N LEU A 214 -12.15 -12.63 0.83
CA LEU A 214 -10.70 -12.73 0.98
C LEU A 214 -10.22 -12.92 2.43
N ALA A 215 -11.08 -12.73 3.43
CA ALA A 215 -10.70 -12.83 4.84
C ALA A 215 -10.37 -14.25 5.29
N GLY A 216 -9.55 -14.36 6.34
CA GLY A 216 -9.26 -15.63 7.03
C GLY A 216 -8.56 -16.69 6.19
N ARG A 217 -7.92 -16.30 5.09
CA ARG A 217 -7.22 -17.24 4.21
C ARG A 217 -5.77 -17.41 4.66
N ASP A 218 -5.36 -18.63 4.81
CA ASP A 218 -4.02 -19.04 5.24
C ASP A 218 -2.95 -18.95 4.13
N ASP A 219 -3.36 -18.72 2.89
CA ASP A 219 -2.50 -18.54 1.72
C ASP A 219 -2.25 -17.07 1.34
N ILE A 220 -2.80 -16.08 2.11
CA ILE A 220 -2.70 -14.65 1.82
C ILE A 220 -2.01 -13.91 2.99
N TRP A 221 -1.00 -13.14 2.68
CA TRP A 221 -0.40 -12.15 3.57
C TRP A 221 -1.16 -10.83 3.47
N TYR A 222 -1.86 -10.43 4.55
CA TYR A 222 -2.53 -9.12 4.66
C TYR A 222 -1.52 -8.11 5.17
N ALA A 223 -1.08 -7.20 4.31
CA ALA A 223 0.02 -6.30 4.60
C ALA A 223 -0.23 -4.89 4.09
N THR A 224 0.46 -3.91 4.68
CA THR A 224 0.49 -2.54 4.17
C THR A 224 1.39 -2.44 2.94
N ASN A 225 1.28 -1.34 2.20
CA ASN A 225 2.08 -1.14 1.00
C ASN A 225 3.58 -1.13 1.31
N ILE A 226 3.99 -0.47 2.41
CA ILE A 226 5.41 -0.40 2.77
C ILE A 226 5.95 -1.74 3.24
N GLU A 227 5.17 -2.56 3.95
CA GLU A 227 5.57 -3.91 4.35
C GLU A 227 5.91 -4.75 3.11
N ILE A 228 5.05 -4.71 2.08
CA ILE A 228 5.27 -5.45 0.83
C ILE A 228 6.46 -4.90 0.05
N CYS A 229 6.56 -3.57 -0.07
CA CYS A 229 7.66 -2.90 -0.76
C CYS A 229 9.01 -3.27 -0.13
N ASP A 230 9.15 -3.09 1.18
CA ASP A 230 10.39 -3.37 1.90
C ASP A 230 10.78 -4.85 1.80
N TYR A 231 9.82 -5.76 1.93
CA TYR A 231 10.07 -7.19 1.82
C TYR A 231 10.55 -7.61 0.44
N VAL A 232 9.89 -7.14 -0.62
CA VAL A 232 10.30 -7.45 -2.00
C VAL A 232 11.66 -6.82 -2.34
N LEU A 233 11.91 -5.60 -1.87
CA LEU A 233 13.21 -4.95 -2.07
C LEU A 233 14.33 -5.60 -1.26
N ALA A 234 14.04 -6.14 -0.07
CA ALA A 234 14.99 -6.95 0.70
C ALA A 234 15.36 -8.25 -0.06
N TRP A 235 14.37 -8.94 -0.65
CA TRP A 235 14.64 -10.12 -1.48
C TRP A 235 15.59 -9.82 -2.65
N LYS A 236 15.47 -8.66 -3.30
CA LYS A 236 16.35 -8.25 -4.40
C LYS A 236 17.82 -8.03 -3.99
N GLN A 237 18.09 -7.98 -2.68
CA GLN A 237 19.46 -7.84 -2.14
C GLN A 237 20.12 -9.19 -1.82
N VAL A 238 19.40 -10.30 -1.89
CA VAL A 238 19.96 -11.64 -1.68
C VAL A 238 20.95 -11.95 -2.79
N TYR A 239 22.14 -12.43 -2.42
CA TYR A 239 23.13 -12.90 -3.40
C TYR A 239 23.26 -14.42 -3.37
N ALA A 240 23.54 -14.98 -4.57
CA ALA A 240 23.90 -16.36 -4.74
C ALA A 240 25.41 -16.49 -5.01
N SER A 241 26.02 -17.62 -4.58
CA SER A 241 27.34 -17.98 -5.04
C SER A 241 27.34 -18.28 -6.55
N VAL A 242 28.51 -18.19 -7.21
CA VAL A 242 28.63 -18.41 -8.66
C VAL A 242 28.16 -19.80 -9.07
N ASP A 243 28.39 -20.80 -8.23
CA ASP A 243 27.94 -22.20 -8.46
C ASP A 243 26.45 -22.42 -8.12
N GLY A 244 25.75 -21.38 -7.63
CA GLY A 244 24.34 -21.44 -7.25
C GLY A 244 24.04 -22.27 -6.00
N ARG A 245 25.04 -22.71 -5.24
CA ARG A 245 24.87 -23.62 -4.10
C ARG A 245 24.74 -22.94 -2.75
N ARG A 246 24.83 -21.60 -2.70
CA ARG A 246 24.69 -20.81 -1.47
C ARG A 246 23.92 -19.55 -1.72
N LEU A 247 23.11 -19.17 -0.74
CA LEU A 247 22.43 -17.88 -0.69
C LEU A 247 22.87 -17.12 0.55
N HIS A 248 23.07 -15.81 0.42
CA HIS A 248 23.33 -14.93 1.55
C HIS A 248 22.28 -13.82 1.62
N ASN A 249 21.71 -13.63 2.82
CA ASN A 249 20.75 -12.57 3.12
C ASN A 249 21.44 -11.42 3.88
N PRO A 250 21.76 -10.29 3.24
CA PRO A 250 22.40 -9.16 3.90
C PRO A 250 21.43 -8.25 4.65
N THR A 251 20.14 -8.59 4.68
CA THR A 251 19.08 -7.71 5.19
C THR A 251 18.68 -8.08 6.62
N SER A 252 17.84 -7.24 7.24
CA SER A 252 17.25 -7.49 8.55
C SER A 252 15.96 -8.32 8.53
N PHE A 253 15.50 -8.73 7.35
CA PHE A 253 14.28 -9.53 7.18
C PHE A 253 14.60 -11.03 7.17
N THR A 254 13.75 -11.86 7.77
CA THR A 254 13.68 -13.27 7.42
C THR A 254 12.99 -13.38 6.07
N LEU A 255 13.70 -13.87 5.05
CA LEU A 255 13.21 -13.99 3.69
C LEU A 255 12.82 -15.43 3.40
N TRP A 256 11.67 -15.60 2.73
CA TRP A 256 11.17 -16.93 2.36
C TRP A 256 11.29 -17.15 0.87
N PHE A 257 11.66 -18.36 0.48
CA PHE A 257 11.79 -18.73 -0.92
C PHE A 257 11.43 -20.19 -1.13
N GLU A 258 11.16 -20.57 -2.37
CA GLU A 258 10.96 -21.95 -2.78
C GLU A 258 12.04 -22.38 -3.75
N GLU A 259 12.56 -23.56 -3.53
CA GLU A 259 13.51 -24.22 -4.40
C GLU A 259 13.25 -25.72 -4.41
N GLY A 260 13.21 -26.32 -5.62
CA GLY A 260 12.96 -27.77 -5.78
C GLY A 260 11.63 -28.23 -5.18
N GLY A 261 10.62 -27.36 -5.10
CA GLY A 261 9.32 -27.63 -4.47
C GLY A 261 9.32 -27.54 -2.94
N GLN A 262 10.42 -27.11 -2.32
CA GLN A 262 10.53 -26.93 -0.87
C GLN A 262 10.57 -25.44 -0.50
N VAL A 263 9.70 -25.05 0.43
CA VAL A 263 9.71 -23.69 1.01
C VAL A 263 10.72 -23.65 2.14
N ARG A 264 11.62 -22.66 2.09
CA ARG A 264 12.70 -22.44 3.07
C ARG A 264 12.72 -20.99 3.53
N ALA A 265 13.22 -20.77 4.74
CA ALA A 265 13.50 -19.44 5.27
C ALA A 265 15.01 -19.16 5.23
N LEU A 266 15.38 -17.91 4.99
CA LEU A 266 16.74 -17.40 5.03
C LEU A 266 16.79 -16.27 6.07
N ALA A 267 17.40 -16.53 7.21
CA ALA A 267 17.44 -15.59 8.32
C ALA A 267 18.32 -14.35 8.01
N PRO A 268 18.15 -13.23 8.75
CA PRO A 268 19.04 -12.09 8.65
C PRO A 268 20.51 -12.46 8.82
N GLY A 269 21.37 -12.04 7.89
CA GLY A 269 22.81 -12.32 7.91
C GLY A 269 23.21 -13.77 7.60
N GLU A 270 22.25 -14.66 7.36
CA GLU A 270 22.52 -16.07 7.11
C GLU A 270 23.13 -16.31 5.73
N THR A 271 24.06 -17.27 5.67
CA THR A 271 24.51 -17.90 4.43
C THR A 271 24.07 -19.35 4.43
N LEU A 272 23.09 -19.68 3.62
CA LEU A 272 22.44 -20.98 3.55
C LEU A 272 23.00 -21.80 2.38
N ALA A 273 23.35 -23.07 2.64
CA ALA A 273 23.63 -24.04 1.56
C ALA A 273 22.33 -24.58 0.97
N LEU A 274 22.26 -24.65 -0.37
CA LEU A 274 21.11 -25.14 -1.13
C LEU A 274 21.18 -26.64 -1.42
#